data_331d24648bdf1b0e35a7a4da48eba46c
#
_entry.id   331d24648bdf1b0e35a7a4da48eba46c
#
_cell.length_a   1.000
_cell.length_b   1.000
_cell.length_c   1.000
_cell.angle_alpha   90.00
_cell.angle_beta   90.00
_cell.angle_gamma   90.00
#
_symmetry.space_group_name_H-M   'P 1'
#
loop_
_entity.id
_entity.type
_entity.pdbx_description
1 polymer ?
#
loop_
_entity_poly.entity_id
_entity_poly.type
_entity_poly.pdbx_seq_one_letter_code
_entity_poly.pdbx_strand_id
1 'polypeptide(L)'
;MSLKNCLALLFVLAFLSFLVQSDFGNVNVKSHTLYSSNNQYVVYDLYKPSSASKENKAPFIVVVPGFQRSKEALSNIAIELSRRGNVVALIDPYAQGMSSSSLSRRAATTEGYGMFALIDTVSKGNLFDFVDTDKMASTGHSMGGNAAIRGANYFGREAIREN
;
A
#
# COMPACT_ATOMS: atom_id res chain seq x y z
N MET A 1 -32.95 25.06 -4.16
CA MET A 1 -31.64 25.32 -4.77
C MET A 1 -31.71 24.94 -6.24
N SER A 2 -31.23 25.78 -7.17
CA SER A 2 -31.30 25.44 -8.60
C SER A 2 -30.35 24.28 -8.93
N LEU A 3 -30.62 23.53 -10.00
CA LEU A 3 -29.76 22.43 -10.47
C LEU A 3 -28.30 22.91 -10.68
N LYS A 4 -28.14 24.09 -11.25
CA LYS A 4 -26.82 24.73 -11.46
C LYS A 4 -26.04 24.91 -10.13
N ASN A 5 -26.74 25.37 -9.08
CA ASN A 5 -26.10 25.55 -7.78
C ASN A 5 -25.75 24.21 -7.11
N CYS A 6 -26.58 23.17 -7.31
CA CYS A 6 -26.25 21.81 -6.85
C CYS A 6 -25.00 21.27 -7.53
N LEU A 7 -24.90 21.39 -8.85
CA LEU A 7 -23.74 20.92 -9.61
C LEU A 7 -22.47 21.69 -9.25
N ALA A 8 -22.57 23.01 -9.08
CA ALA A 8 -21.43 23.81 -8.62
C ALA A 8 -20.94 23.39 -7.24
N LEU A 9 -21.88 23.17 -6.30
CA LEU A 9 -21.52 22.70 -4.96
C LEU A 9 -20.86 21.33 -4.98
N LEU A 10 -21.39 20.38 -5.76
CA LEU A 10 -20.79 19.04 -5.93
C LEU A 10 -19.38 19.12 -6.49
N PHE A 11 -19.14 19.98 -7.49
CA PHE A 11 -17.81 20.19 -8.05
C PHE A 11 -16.83 20.73 -7.01
N VAL A 12 -17.25 21.74 -6.24
CA VAL A 12 -16.41 22.32 -5.16
C VAL A 12 -16.08 21.27 -4.10
N LEU A 13 -17.07 20.49 -3.67
CA LEU A 13 -16.85 19.44 -2.67
C LEU A 13 -15.93 18.32 -3.19
N ALA A 14 -16.08 17.90 -4.44
CA ALA A 14 -15.20 16.91 -5.07
C ALA A 14 -13.77 17.46 -5.18
N PHE A 15 -13.60 18.72 -5.57
CA PHE A 15 -12.29 19.38 -5.66
C PHE A 15 -11.61 19.50 -4.28
N LEU A 16 -12.35 19.94 -3.26
CA LEU A 16 -11.82 20.01 -1.89
C LEU A 16 -11.45 18.63 -1.35
N SER A 17 -12.27 17.61 -1.63
CA SER A 17 -11.94 16.22 -1.27
C SER A 17 -10.65 15.74 -1.93
N PHE A 18 -10.47 16.04 -3.22
CA PHE A 18 -9.23 15.73 -3.93
C PHE A 18 -8.02 16.43 -3.30
N LEU A 19 -8.12 17.72 -2.98
CA LEU A 19 -7.03 18.45 -2.34
C LEU A 19 -6.64 17.83 -0.99
N VAL A 20 -7.63 17.47 -0.17
CA VAL A 20 -7.37 16.84 1.13
C VAL A 20 -6.76 15.44 0.96
N GLN A 21 -7.25 14.64 0.03
CA GLN A 21 -6.76 13.27 -0.20
C GLN A 21 -5.36 13.24 -0.83
N SER A 22 -4.99 14.24 -1.60
CA SER A 22 -3.65 14.38 -2.18
C SER A 22 -2.70 15.23 -1.35
N ASP A 23 -3.10 15.65 -0.15
CA ASP A 23 -2.35 16.61 0.67
C ASP A 23 -1.94 17.85 -0.14
N PHE A 24 -2.90 18.49 -0.79
CA PHE A 24 -2.69 19.64 -1.67
C PHE A 24 -1.65 19.39 -2.80
N GLY A 25 -1.58 18.13 -3.28
CA GLY A 25 -0.64 17.71 -4.30
C GLY A 25 0.73 17.24 -3.78
N ASN A 26 0.95 17.27 -2.46
CA ASN A 26 2.20 16.77 -1.85
C ASN A 26 2.28 15.24 -1.84
N VAL A 27 1.16 14.54 -1.99
CA VAL A 27 1.11 13.09 -2.10
C VAL A 27 0.47 12.69 -3.42
N ASN A 28 1.21 11.97 -4.24
CA ASN A 28 0.70 11.36 -5.46
C ASN A 28 0.20 9.95 -5.17
N VAL A 29 -1.05 9.64 -5.55
CA VAL A 29 -1.65 8.32 -5.37
C VAL A 29 -1.90 7.69 -6.73
N LYS A 30 -1.37 6.47 -6.93
CA LYS A 30 -1.59 5.69 -8.17
C LYS A 30 -1.87 4.24 -7.84
N SER A 31 -2.86 3.67 -8.52
CA SER A 31 -3.16 2.24 -8.44
C SER A 31 -2.21 1.44 -9.33
N HIS A 32 -1.75 0.33 -8.82
CA HIS A 32 -0.84 -0.60 -9.46
C HIS A 32 -1.30 -2.04 -9.28
N THR A 33 -0.79 -2.91 -10.13
CA THR A 33 -0.98 -4.35 -10.02
C THR A 33 0.37 -5.04 -10.10
N LEU A 34 0.69 -5.86 -9.10
CA LEU A 34 1.86 -6.72 -9.10
C LEU A 34 1.42 -8.16 -9.42
N TYR A 35 1.95 -8.73 -10.48
CA TYR A 35 1.73 -10.12 -10.85
C TYR A 35 2.81 -11.01 -10.26
N SER A 36 2.41 -12.14 -9.69
CA SER A 36 3.31 -13.21 -9.25
C SER A 36 3.44 -14.30 -10.31
N SER A 37 4.45 -15.17 -10.16
CA SER A 37 4.72 -16.27 -11.10
C SER A 37 3.57 -17.29 -11.26
N ASN A 38 2.60 -17.29 -10.34
CA ASN A 38 1.48 -18.26 -10.30
C ASN A 38 0.16 -17.69 -10.84
N ASN A 39 0.19 -16.67 -11.69
CA ASN A 39 -0.97 -15.93 -12.17
C ASN A 39 -1.80 -15.25 -11.05
N GLN A 40 -1.28 -15.19 -9.84
CA GLN A 40 -1.85 -14.36 -8.80
C GLN A 40 -1.42 -12.92 -9.00
N TYR A 41 -2.23 -12.00 -8.53
CA TYR A 41 -1.87 -10.58 -8.56
C TYR A 41 -2.40 -9.86 -7.32
N VAL A 42 -1.65 -8.86 -6.90
CA VAL A 42 -2.00 -7.94 -5.82
C VAL A 42 -2.24 -6.57 -6.42
N VAL A 43 -3.42 -6.01 -6.17
CA VAL A 43 -3.74 -4.62 -6.49
C VAL A 43 -3.41 -3.75 -5.28
N TYR A 44 -2.77 -2.63 -5.50
CA TYR A 44 -2.42 -1.69 -4.43
C TYR A 44 -2.43 -0.26 -4.91
N ASP A 45 -2.69 0.66 -3.99
CA ASP A 45 -2.50 2.08 -4.22
C ASP A 45 -1.16 2.49 -3.62
N LEU A 46 -0.32 3.10 -4.44
CA LEU A 46 0.96 3.65 -4.05
C LEU A 46 0.78 5.13 -3.72
N TYR A 47 0.98 5.48 -2.46
CA TYR A 47 1.03 6.84 -1.96
C TYR A 47 2.49 7.28 -1.93
N LYS A 48 2.85 8.17 -2.84
CA LYS A 48 4.23 8.67 -2.99
C LYS A 48 4.28 10.14 -2.58
N PRO A 49 5.02 10.52 -1.52
CA PRO A 49 5.24 11.92 -1.21
C PRO A 49 6.08 12.59 -2.30
N SER A 50 5.82 13.85 -2.60
CA SER A 50 6.54 14.63 -3.61
C SER A 50 8.04 14.76 -3.31
N SER A 51 8.42 14.67 -2.03
CA SER A 51 9.81 14.67 -1.57
C SER A 51 10.60 13.41 -1.91
N ALA A 52 9.91 12.27 -2.20
CA ALA A 52 10.59 11.03 -2.55
C ALA A 52 11.05 11.04 -4.01
N SER A 53 12.34 10.90 -4.22
CA SER A 53 12.99 10.84 -5.53
C SER A 53 14.14 9.81 -5.51
N LYS A 54 14.77 9.59 -6.64
CA LYS A 54 15.94 8.73 -6.76
C LYS A 54 17.11 9.24 -5.91
N GLU A 55 17.26 10.55 -5.81
CA GLU A 55 18.30 11.24 -5.03
C GLU A 55 17.93 11.36 -3.55
N ASN A 56 16.64 11.34 -3.24
CA ASN A 56 16.10 11.43 -1.88
C ASN A 56 15.13 10.29 -1.63
N LYS A 57 15.68 9.10 -1.39
CA LYS A 57 14.89 7.90 -1.17
C LYS A 57 14.13 7.96 0.15
N ALA A 58 12.90 7.46 0.14
CA ALA A 58 12.02 7.45 1.29
C ALA A 58 11.81 6.04 1.85
N PRO A 59 11.56 5.88 3.16
CA PRO A 59 11.15 4.61 3.74
C PRO A 59 9.90 4.05 3.07
N PHE A 60 9.76 2.72 3.04
CA PHE A 60 8.63 2.04 2.42
C PHE A 60 7.77 1.32 3.45
N ILE A 61 6.46 1.52 3.39
CA ILE A 61 5.51 0.89 4.31
C ILE A 61 4.41 0.18 3.52
N VAL A 62 4.18 -1.10 3.81
CA VAL A 62 3.01 -1.82 3.30
C VAL A 62 1.90 -1.79 4.35
N VAL A 63 0.71 -1.39 3.93
CA VAL A 63 -0.50 -1.34 4.77
C VAL A 63 -1.50 -2.37 4.29
N VAL A 64 -1.98 -3.22 5.20
CA VAL A 64 -2.88 -4.33 4.90
C VAL A 64 -4.17 -4.21 5.71
N PRO A 65 -5.35 -4.11 5.08
CA PRO A 65 -6.64 -4.05 5.78
C PRO A 65 -7.04 -5.41 6.37
N GLY A 66 -8.12 -5.39 7.15
CA GLY A 66 -8.68 -6.57 7.79
C GLY A 66 -9.48 -7.46 6.84
N PHE A 67 -9.99 -8.57 7.40
CA PHE A 67 -10.83 -9.52 6.66
C PHE A 67 -12.10 -8.83 6.09
N GLN A 68 -12.46 -9.20 4.87
CA GLN A 68 -13.59 -8.62 4.10
C GLN A 68 -13.50 -7.09 3.92
N ARG A 69 -12.29 -6.54 3.91
CA ARG A 69 -12.05 -5.12 3.64
C ARG A 69 -11.11 -4.96 2.46
N SER A 70 -11.43 -4.00 1.62
CA SER A 70 -10.53 -3.53 0.56
C SER A 70 -9.59 -2.43 1.09
N LYS A 71 -8.65 -2.05 0.25
CA LYS A 71 -7.63 -1.02 0.58
C LYS A 71 -8.24 0.31 1.04
N GLU A 72 -9.41 0.70 0.53
CA GLU A 72 -10.07 1.95 0.89
C GLU A 72 -10.33 2.08 2.40
N ALA A 73 -10.47 0.96 3.11
CA ALA A 73 -10.74 0.96 4.55
C ALA A 73 -9.61 1.58 5.40
N LEU A 74 -8.39 1.65 4.88
CA LEU A 74 -7.23 2.23 5.57
C LEU A 74 -6.57 3.37 4.77
N SER A 75 -7.28 3.98 3.83
CA SER A 75 -6.76 5.09 3.02
C SER A 75 -6.35 6.30 3.87
N ASN A 76 -7.06 6.56 4.97
CA ASN A 76 -6.72 7.60 5.95
C ASN A 76 -5.37 7.33 6.65
N ILE A 77 -5.05 6.07 6.92
CA ILE A 77 -3.75 5.69 7.50
C ILE A 77 -2.65 5.84 6.46
N ALA A 78 -2.90 5.38 5.22
CA ALA A 78 -1.91 5.45 4.14
C ALA A 78 -1.54 6.88 3.80
N ILE A 79 -2.52 7.80 3.67
CA ILE A 79 -2.25 9.21 3.39
C ILE A 79 -1.47 9.87 4.54
N GLU A 80 -1.80 9.58 5.80
CA GLU A 80 -1.13 10.16 6.95
C GLU A 80 0.32 9.68 7.07
N LEU A 81 0.59 8.40 6.80
CA LEU A 81 1.96 7.87 6.75
C LEU A 81 2.76 8.51 5.60
N SER A 82 2.13 8.74 4.46
CA SER A 82 2.79 9.37 3.31
C SER A 82 3.09 10.85 3.55
N ARG A 83 2.20 11.59 4.22
CA ARG A 83 2.44 12.97 4.69
C ARG A 83 3.67 13.09 5.58
N ARG A 84 4.03 12.02 6.29
CA ARG A 84 5.23 11.93 7.12
C ARG A 84 6.49 11.53 6.35
N GLY A 85 6.44 11.54 5.03
CA GLY A 85 7.58 11.28 4.16
C GLY A 85 7.82 9.81 3.81
N ASN A 86 6.86 8.93 4.07
CA ASN A 86 7.00 7.52 3.70
C ASN A 86 6.32 7.24 2.35
N VAL A 87 6.92 6.39 1.54
CA VAL A 87 6.23 5.74 0.42
C VAL A 87 5.37 4.61 0.97
N VAL A 88 4.08 4.64 0.69
CA VAL A 88 3.12 3.68 1.26
C VAL A 88 2.43 2.90 0.16
N ALA A 89 2.47 1.58 0.25
CA ALA A 89 1.65 0.69 -0.57
C ALA A 89 0.48 0.15 0.26
N LEU A 90 -0.72 0.57 -0.07
CA LEU A 90 -1.95 0.09 0.55
C LEU A 90 -2.56 -0.97 -0.34
N ILE A 91 -2.54 -2.23 0.10
CA ILE A 91 -2.92 -3.38 -0.72
C ILE A 91 -4.38 -3.80 -0.55
N ASP A 92 -4.96 -4.33 -1.61
CA ASP A 92 -6.09 -5.25 -1.50
C ASP A 92 -5.54 -6.65 -1.17
N PRO A 93 -5.91 -7.24 -0.02
CA PRO A 93 -5.47 -8.60 0.29
C PRO A 93 -6.00 -9.61 -0.73
N TYR A 94 -5.32 -10.73 -0.92
CA TYR A 94 -5.84 -11.82 -1.77
C TYR A 94 -7.27 -12.20 -1.38
N ALA A 95 -8.08 -12.49 -2.39
CA ALA A 95 -9.51 -12.78 -2.30
C ALA A 95 -10.37 -11.62 -1.74
N GLN A 96 -9.85 -10.40 -1.75
CA GLN A 96 -10.55 -9.18 -1.33
C GLN A 96 -10.26 -8.04 -2.31
N GLY A 97 -11.17 -7.06 -2.39
CA GLY A 97 -11.04 -5.94 -3.30
C GLY A 97 -10.84 -6.38 -4.74
N MET A 98 -9.81 -5.87 -5.39
CA MET A 98 -9.48 -6.13 -6.80
C MET A 98 -8.34 -7.14 -6.98
N SER A 99 -7.78 -7.69 -5.91
CA SER A 99 -6.73 -8.70 -5.98
C SER A 99 -7.28 -10.09 -6.33
N SER A 100 -6.40 -10.94 -6.89
CA SER A 100 -6.77 -12.32 -7.22
C SER A 100 -7.08 -13.18 -5.99
N SER A 101 -7.63 -14.36 -6.22
CA SER A 101 -7.80 -15.37 -5.18
C SER A 101 -6.44 -15.84 -4.66
N SER A 102 -6.37 -16.20 -3.39
CA SER A 102 -5.21 -16.91 -2.85
C SER A 102 -5.24 -18.40 -3.29
N LEU A 103 -4.08 -18.94 -3.63
CA LEU A 103 -3.91 -20.38 -3.89
C LEU A 103 -3.68 -21.16 -2.60
N SER A 104 -3.38 -20.49 -1.49
CA SER A 104 -3.10 -21.09 -0.21
C SER A 104 -4.25 -20.90 0.78
N ARG A 105 -4.64 -21.97 1.48
CA ARG A 105 -5.55 -21.88 2.63
C ARG A 105 -4.89 -21.19 3.83
N ARG A 106 -3.56 -21.06 3.82
CA ARG A 106 -2.75 -20.39 4.85
C ARG A 106 -2.14 -19.09 4.35
N ALA A 107 -2.89 -18.33 3.56
CA ALA A 107 -2.44 -17.11 2.91
C ALA A 107 -1.72 -16.11 3.84
N ALA A 108 -2.16 -16.00 5.09
CA ALA A 108 -1.48 -15.16 6.08
C ALA A 108 -0.07 -15.65 6.45
N THR A 109 0.13 -16.98 6.43
CA THR A 109 1.38 -17.61 6.86
C THR A 109 2.43 -17.67 5.74
N THR A 110 1.97 -17.95 4.52
CA THR A 110 2.85 -18.24 3.37
C THR A 110 2.96 -17.10 2.37
N GLU A 111 1.98 -16.20 2.37
CA GLU A 111 1.84 -15.15 1.35
C GLU A 111 1.60 -13.76 1.97
N GLY A 112 1.35 -13.69 3.28
CA GLY A 112 0.98 -12.43 3.95
C GLY A 112 -0.21 -11.75 3.27
N TYR A 113 -1.16 -12.53 2.74
CA TYR A 113 -2.28 -12.06 1.92
C TYR A 113 -1.86 -11.25 0.69
N GLY A 114 -0.70 -11.57 0.10
CA GLY A 114 -0.11 -10.85 -1.04
C GLY A 114 0.94 -9.82 -0.66
N MET A 115 1.08 -9.48 0.61
CA MET A 115 2.06 -8.52 1.10
C MET A 115 3.50 -8.98 0.85
N PHE A 116 3.79 -10.28 1.04
CA PHE A 116 5.17 -10.79 0.92
C PHE A 116 5.71 -10.66 -0.49
N ALA A 117 4.89 -10.93 -1.52
CA ALA A 117 5.29 -10.74 -2.90
C ALA A 117 5.68 -9.29 -3.21
N LEU A 118 4.94 -8.32 -2.65
CA LEU A 118 5.24 -6.91 -2.84
C LEU A 118 6.52 -6.50 -2.10
N ILE A 119 6.69 -6.90 -0.85
CA ILE A 119 7.90 -6.62 -0.07
C ILE A 119 9.13 -7.23 -0.74
N ASP A 120 9.06 -8.50 -1.16
CA ASP A 120 10.17 -9.18 -1.84
C ASP A 120 10.56 -8.48 -3.15
N THR A 121 9.57 -8.05 -3.94
CA THR A 121 9.86 -7.34 -5.19
C THR A 121 10.49 -5.97 -4.95
N VAL A 122 10.02 -5.23 -3.95
CA VAL A 122 10.57 -3.91 -3.60
C VAL A 122 11.95 -4.03 -2.99
N SER A 123 12.19 -5.00 -2.09
CA SER A 123 13.47 -5.20 -1.42
C SER A 123 14.62 -5.49 -2.39
N LYS A 124 14.31 -6.13 -3.52
CA LYS A 124 15.28 -6.37 -4.60
C LYS A 124 15.63 -5.12 -5.43
N GLY A 125 15.04 -3.98 -5.11
CA GLY A 125 15.31 -2.70 -5.79
C GLY A 125 14.76 -2.59 -7.22
N ASN A 126 13.93 -3.54 -7.65
CA ASN A 126 13.51 -3.66 -9.05
C ASN A 126 12.22 -2.88 -9.38
N LEU A 127 11.53 -2.31 -8.39
CA LEU A 127 10.20 -1.73 -8.62
C LEU A 127 10.16 -0.21 -8.47
N PHE A 128 10.86 0.36 -7.49
CA PHE A 128 10.81 1.79 -7.19
C PHE A 128 12.21 2.33 -6.85
N ASP A 129 12.76 3.16 -7.71
CA ASP A 129 14.09 3.77 -7.53
C ASP A 129 14.13 4.88 -6.44
N PHE A 130 12.97 5.33 -5.98
CA PHE A 130 12.77 6.34 -4.94
C PHE A 130 12.52 5.74 -3.54
N VAL A 131 12.63 4.42 -3.38
CA VAL A 131 12.46 3.72 -2.09
C VAL A 131 13.82 3.41 -1.48
N ASP A 132 13.95 3.66 -0.17
CA ASP A 132 15.05 3.19 0.66
C ASP A 132 14.74 1.74 1.11
N THR A 133 15.36 0.77 0.46
CA THR A 133 15.12 -0.66 0.71
C THR A 133 15.65 -1.14 2.07
N ASP A 134 16.51 -0.35 2.72
CA ASP A 134 17.01 -0.64 4.08
C ASP A 134 16.03 -0.18 5.17
N LYS A 135 15.00 0.60 4.78
CA LYS A 135 13.98 1.16 5.68
C LYS A 135 12.59 0.74 5.26
N MET A 136 12.28 -0.54 5.47
CA MET A 136 10.99 -1.12 5.13
C MET A 136 10.22 -1.52 6.37
N ALA A 137 8.89 -1.31 6.33
CA ALA A 137 7.98 -1.68 7.42
C ALA A 137 6.66 -2.22 6.87
N SER A 138 5.92 -2.93 7.71
CA SER A 138 4.56 -3.36 7.44
C SER A 138 3.66 -3.07 8.61
N THR A 139 2.42 -2.72 8.32
CA THR A 139 1.38 -2.50 9.33
C THR A 139 0.02 -2.94 8.79
N GLY A 140 -0.96 -3.05 9.66
CA GLY A 140 -2.30 -3.41 9.22
C GLY A 140 -3.28 -3.55 10.37
N HIS A 141 -4.52 -3.82 10.02
CA HIS A 141 -5.62 -4.00 10.96
C HIS A 141 -6.08 -5.46 10.97
N SER A 142 -6.35 -6.04 12.14
CA SER A 142 -6.93 -7.38 12.30
C SER A 142 -6.13 -8.45 11.54
N MET A 143 -6.72 -9.08 10.52
CA MET A 143 -6.06 -10.03 9.61
C MET A 143 -4.78 -9.44 9.01
N GLY A 144 -4.82 -8.18 8.55
CA GLY A 144 -3.66 -7.48 8.02
C GLY A 144 -2.57 -7.22 9.06
N GLY A 145 -2.95 -6.95 10.32
CA GLY A 145 -2.00 -6.85 11.44
C GLY A 145 -1.29 -8.17 11.71
N ASN A 146 -2.01 -9.30 11.64
CA ASN A 146 -1.41 -10.63 11.73
C ASN A 146 -0.42 -10.89 10.59
N ALA A 147 -0.78 -10.52 9.35
CA ALA A 147 0.12 -10.62 8.20
C ALA A 147 1.38 -9.75 8.39
N ALA A 148 1.24 -8.53 8.90
CA ALA A 148 2.37 -7.63 9.16
C ALA A 148 3.36 -8.21 10.19
N ILE A 149 2.88 -8.76 11.31
CA ILE A 149 3.72 -9.41 12.31
C ILE A 149 4.46 -10.63 11.72
N ARG A 150 3.77 -11.44 10.91
CA ARG A 150 4.37 -12.59 10.24
C ARG A 150 5.40 -12.19 9.20
N GLY A 151 5.16 -11.11 8.46
CA GLY A 151 6.10 -10.54 7.51
C GLY A 151 7.37 -10.07 8.19
N ALA A 152 7.27 -9.31 9.25
CA ALA A 152 8.43 -8.86 10.03
C ALA A 152 9.27 -10.05 10.54
N ASN A 153 8.62 -11.13 10.99
CA ASN A 153 9.32 -12.34 11.43
C ASN A 153 9.95 -13.12 10.27
N TYR A 154 9.31 -13.20 9.11
CA TYR A 154 9.81 -13.88 7.92
C TYR A 154 11.06 -13.18 7.37
N PHE A 155 10.96 -11.90 7.05
CA PHE A 155 12.07 -11.12 6.49
C PHE A 155 13.19 -10.86 7.49
N GLY A 156 12.88 -10.69 8.79
CA GLY A 156 13.89 -10.55 9.83
C GLY A 156 14.76 -11.80 10.02
N ARG A 157 14.22 -12.99 9.79
CA ARG A 157 15.00 -14.24 9.84
C ARG A 157 15.88 -14.45 8.62
N GLU A 158 15.47 -14.01 7.44
CA GLU A 158 16.30 -14.08 6.23
C GLU A 158 17.50 -13.15 6.36
N ALA A 159 17.32 -11.92 6.80
CA ALA A 159 18.41 -10.98 7.05
C ALA A 159 19.47 -11.48 8.05
N ILE A 160 19.07 -12.31 9.03
CA ILE A 160 20.02 -12.93 9.99
C ILE A 160 20.79 -14.11 9.36
N ARG A 161 20.24 -14.76 8.34
CA ARG A 161 20.88 -15.91 7.67
C ARG A 161 21.89 -15.52 6.60
N GLU A 162 21.75 -14.31 6.06
CA GLU A 162 22.63 -13.77 5.01
C GLU A 162 23.86 -13.02 5.56
N ASN A 163 23.90 -12.76 6.88
CA ASN A 163 25.03 -12.18 7.62
C ASN A 163 25.76 -13.27 8.44
#